data_246aad3263988cf12255f7318b44cc1c
#
_entry.id   246aad3263988cf12255f7318b44cc1c
#
_cell.length_a   1.000
_cell.length_b   1.000
_cell.length_c   1.000
_cell.angle_alpha   90.00
_cell.angle_beta   90.00
_cell.angle_gamma   90.00
#
_symmetry.space_group_name_H-M   'P 1'
#
loop_
_entity.id
_entity.type
_entity.pdbx_description
1 polymer ?
#
loop_
_entity_poly.entity_id
_entity_poly.type
_entity_poly.pdbx_seq_one_letter_code
_entity_poly.pdbx_strand_id
1 'polypeptide(L)'
;MIQVIFGKKGSGKTKRILDMANASVKEAKGNVLFIDDDKSYTLSLKPQIRFIDASEYAVKGKEPFYGFLAGILAGNYDISVIYVDAFLKLAKAEPAELVGFFAVANAQCDLVISFSEDAENVPESIRKYQI
;
A
#
# COMPACT_ATOMS: atom_id res chain seq x y z
N MET A 1 2.26 -12.06 -1.24
CA MET A 1 2.07 -11.98 0.23
C MET A 1 1.55 -10.61 0.61
N ILE A 2 0.59 -10.57 1.51
CA ILE A 2 0.03 -9.30 1.99
C ILE A 2 0.52 -9.04 3.42
N GLN A 3 0.95 -7.82 3.68
CA GLN A 3 1.37 -7.36 5.01
C GLN A 3 0.70 -6.04 5.34
N VAL A 4 0.27 -5.89 6.58
CA VAL A 4 -0.48 -4.72 7.02
C VAL A 4 0.20 -4.08 8.23
N ILE A 5 0.36 -2.77 8.18
CA ILE A 5 0.86 -1.95 9.28
C ILE A 5 -0.28 -1.04 9.73
N PHE A 6 -0.79 -1.21 10.94
CA PHE A 6 -1.81 -0.30 11.44
C PHE A 6 -1.53 0.09 12.89
N GLY A 7 -2.14 1.17 13.29
CA GLY A 7 -2.00 1.75 14.62
C GLY A 7 -2.58 3.16 14.61
N LYS A 8 -2.50 3.83 15.75
CA LYS A 8 -3.01 5.19 15.87
C LYS A 8 -2.21 6.16 15.01
N LYS A 9 -2.84 7.26 14.61
CA LYS A 9 -2.16 8.35 13.93
C LYS A 9 -0.96 8.82 14.76
N GLY A 10 0.18 9.04 14.10
CA GLY A 10 1.40 9.46 14.78
C GLY A 10 2.23 8.34 15.40
N SER A 11 1.91 7.08 15.14
CA SER A 11 2.64 5.93 15.70
C SER A 11 3.88 5.50 14.90
N GLY A 12 4.30 6.30 13.89
CA GLY A 12 5.51 6.01 13.11
C GLY A 12 5.31 5.07 11.94
N LYS A 13 4.08 4.86 11.48
CA LYS A 13 3.77 3.95 10.38
C LYS A 13 4.42 4.38 9.07
N THR A 14 4.37 5.67 8.74
CA THR A 14 4.95 6.18 7.49
C THR A 14 6.45 5.94 7.43
N LYS A 15 7.17 6.23 8.52
CA LYS A 15 8.60 5.96 8.58
C LYS A 15 8.89 4.48 8.38
N ARG A 16 8.11 3.63 9.02
CA ARG A 16 8.29 2.18 8.92
C ARG A 16 8.10 1.66 7.50
N ILE A 17 7.03 2.09 6.83
CA ILE A 17 6.77 1.63 5.46
C ILE A 17 7.79 2.17 4.45
N LEU A 18 8.26 3.41 4.66
CA LEU A 18 9.35 3.98 3.84
C LEU A 18 10.64 3.18 4.01
N ASP A 19 10.99 2.86 5.25
CA ASP A 19 12.20 2.06 5.54
C ASP A 19 12.11 0.67 4.92
N MET A 20 10.92 0.05 4.98
CA MET A 20 10.69 -1.25 4.36
C MET A 20 10.86 -1.21 2.85
N ALA A 21 10.28 -0.18 2.21
CA ALA A 21 10.39 -0.02 0.76
C ALA A 21 11.85 0.15 0.35
N ASN A 22 12.59 0.99 1.03
CA ASN A 22 14.01 1.20 0.74
C ASN A 22 14.84 -0.06 0.94
N ALA A 23 14.55 -0.84 1.97
CA ALA A 23 15.26 -2.09 2.22
C ALA A 23 14.96 -3.15 1.17
N SER A 24 13.74 -3.19 0.64
CA SER A 24 13.31 -4.22 -0.31
C SER A 24 13.99 -4.11 -1.68
N VAL A 25 14.52 -2.96 -2.03
CA VAL A 25 15.15 -2.73 -3.34
C VAL A 25 16.30 -3.71 -3.61
N LYS A 26 17.04 -4.09 -2.56
CA LYS A 26 18.19 -5.00 -2.71
C LYS A 26 17.80 -6.40 -3.15
N GLU A 27 16.63 -6.86 -2.76
CA GLU A 27 16.16 -8.23 -2.99
C GLU A 27 15.10 -8.33 -4.07
N ALA A 28 14.52 -7.21 -4.48
CA ALA A 28 13.46 -7.18 -5.47
C ALA A 28 14.00 -7.58 -6.83
N LYS A 29 13.36 -8.54 -7.46
CA LYS A 29 13.71 -8.98 -8.83
C LYS A 29 13.05 -8.10 -9.88
N GLY A 30 11.95 -7.45 -9.54
CA GLY A 30 11.21 -6.56 -10.40
C GLY A 30 11.03 -5.19 -9.78
N ASN A 31 10.04 -4.47 -10.25
CA ASN A 31 9.79 -3.10 -9.82
C ASN A 31 9.26 -3.03 -8.39
N VAL A 32 9.68 -2.00 -7.68
CA VAL A 32 9.14 -1.62 -6.37
C VAL A 32 8.37 -0.32 -6.54
N LEU A 33 7.10 -0.33 -6.19
CA LEU A 33 6.22 0.83 -6.30
C LEU A 33 5.82 1.32 -4.91
N PHE A 34 5.71 2.64 -4.79
CA PHE A 34 5.22 3.27 -3.56
C PHE A 34 4.12 4.27 -3.92
N ILE A 35 2.92 4.07 -3.38
CA ILE A 35 1.74 4.88 -3.69
C ILE A 35 1.35 5.70 -2.48
N ASP A 36 1.21 7.00 -2.65
CA ASP A 36 0.74 7.93 -1.64
C ASP A 36 0.18 9.17 -2.34
N ASP A 37 -0.30 10.13 -1.58
CA ASP A 37 -0.77 11.43 -2.08
C ASP A 37 0.14 12.59 -1.66
N ASP A 38 1.28 12.32 -1.06
CA ASP A 38 2.26 13.33 -0.62
C ASP A 38 3.58 13.16 -1.36
N LYS A 39 3.81 14.03 -2.34
CA LYS A 39 5.02 14.01 -3.17
C LYS A 39 6.31 14.21 -2.40
N SER A 40 6.26 14.79 -1.20
CA SER A 40 7.47 15.03 -0.41
C SER A 40 8.19 13.73 -0.05
N TYR A 41 7.48 12.61 0.01
CA TYR A 41 8.09 11.32 0.32
C TYR A 41 9.04 10.80 -0.76
N THR A 42 8.99 11.35 -1.98
CA THR A 42 9.98 11.00 -3.02
C THR A 42 11.40 11.25 -2.57
N LEU A 43 11.61 12.25 -1.71
CA LEU A 43 12.94 12.60 -1.19
C LEU A 43 13.46 11.54 -0.20
N SER A 44 12.57 10.75 0.37
CA SER A 44 12.91 9.70 1.34
C SER A 44 13.04 8.31 0.71
N LEU A 45 12.75 8.19 -0.58
CA LEU A 45 12.78 6.92 -1.30
C LEU A 45 13.99 6.82 -2.21
N LYS A 46 14.54 5.62 -2.34
CA LYS A 46 15.64 5.37 -3.29
C LYS A 46 15.15 5.57 -4.73
N PRO A 47 16.04 6.01 -5.64
CA PRO A 47 15.65 6.28 -7.04
C PRO A 47 15.06 5.07 -7.77
N GLN A 48 15.40 3.86 -7.36
CA GLN A 48 14.88 2.63 -7.95
C GLN A 48 13.39 2.42 -7.67
N ILE A 49 12.86 3.08 -6.63
CA ILE A 49 11.45 2.96 -6.28
C ILE A 49 10.65 3.94 -7.10
N ARG A 50 9.62 3.42 -7.80
CA ARG A 50 8.70 4.29 -8.52
C ARG A 50 7.66 4.83 -7.55
N PHE A 51 7.69 6.13 -7.34
CA PHE A 51 6.65 6.81 -6.55
C PHE A 51 5.48 7.17 -7.47
N ILE A 52 4.26 6.85 -7.03
CA ILE A 52 3.03 7.22 -7.73
C ILE A 52 2.18 8.07 -6.80
N ASP A 53 1.92 9.30 -7.21
CA ASP A 53 1.03 10.20 -6.48
C ASP A 53 -0.41 9.94 -6.93
N ALA A 54 -1.18 9.29 -6.07
CA ALA A 54 -2.56 8.94 -6.38
C ALA A 54 -3.44 10.16 -6.66
N SER A 55 -3.11 11.32 -6.10
CA SER A 55 -3.89 12.54 -6.32
C SER A 55 -3.84 13.05 -7.76
N GLU A 56 -2.83 12.66 -8.52
CA GLU A 56 -2.69 13.07 -9.92
C GLU A 56 -3.64 12.32 -10.86
N TYR A 57 -4.22 11.22 -10.41
CA TYR A 57 -5.02 10.33 -11.27
C TYR A 57 -6.50 10.32 -10.93
N ALA A 58 -6.95 11.28 -10.11
CA ALA A 58 -8.35 11.44 -9.72
C ALA A 58 -8.97 10.17 -9.12
N VAL A 59 -8.17 9.38 -8.40
CA VAL A 59 -8.64 8.15 -7.77
C VAL A 59 -9.25 8.47 -6.41
N LYS A 60 -10.55 8.67 -6.39
CA LYS A 60 -11.30 9.01 -5.17
C LYS A 60 -12.33 7.92 -4.90
N GLY A 61 -12.26 7.34 -3.71
CA GLY A 61 -13.15 6.27 -3.29
C GLY A 61 -12.58 4.89 -3.56
N LYS A 62 -13.20 3.88 -2.94
CA LYS A 62 -12.66 2.52 -2.95
C LYS A 62 -12.65 1.87 -4.33
N GLU A 63 -13.74 2.03 -5.09
CA GLU A 63 -13.82 1.39 -6.41
C GLU A 63 -12.84 1.95 -7.42
N PRO A 64 -12.73 3.31 -7.60
CA PRO A 64 -11.69 3.86 -8.44
C PRO A 64 -10.28 3.49 -7.98
N PHE A 65 -10.04 3.45 -6.66
CA PHE A 65 -8.72 3.10 -6.14
C PHE A 65 -8.37 1.64 -6.43
N TYR A 66 -9.32 0.73 -6.25
CA TYR A 66 -9.11 -0.69 -6.55
C TYR A 66 -8.87 -0.90 -8.06
N GLY A 67 -9.63 -0.21 -8.90
CA GLY A 67 -9.41 -0.25 -10.34
C GLY A 67 -8.04 0.29 -10.75
N PHE A 68 -7.59 1.34 -10.08
CA PHE A 68 -6.26 1.90 -10.27
C PHE A 68 -5.16 0.87 -9.96
N LEU A 69 -5.24 0.19 -8.82
CA LEU A 69 -4.29 -0.85 -8.46
C LEU A 69 -4.35 -2.04 -9.42
N ALA A 70 -5.55 -2.46 -9.80
CA ALA A 70 -5.72 -3.54 -10.76
C ALA A 70 -5.13 -3.18 -12.14
N GLY A 71 -5.29 -1.93 -12.56
CA GLY A 71 -4.70 -1.43 -13.81
C GLY A 71 -3.19 -1.42 -13.77
N ILE A 72 -2.59 -1.02 -12.65
CA ILE A 72 -1.14 -1.07 -12.47
C ILE A 72 -0.64 -2.51 -12.63
N LEU A 73 -1.29 -3.45 -11.97
CA LEU A 73 -0.91 -4.86 -12.04
C LEU A 73 -1.11 -5.45 -13.44
N ALA A 74 -2.20 -5.07 -14.11
CA ALA A 74 -2.47 -5.55 -15.47
C ALA A 74 -1.47 -5.02 -16.49
N GLY A 75 -0.97 -3.81 -16.27
CA GLY A 75 -0.05 -3.15 -17.19
C GLY A 75 1.43 -3.49 -16.98
N ASN A 76 1.78 -4.19 -15.90
CA ASN A 76 3.18 -4.47 -15.62
C ASN A 76 3.31 -5.82 -14.90
N TYR A 77 3.83 -6.82 -15.59
CA TYR A 77 4.07 -8.16 -15.03
C TYR A 77 5.30 -8.22 -14.12
N ASP A 78 6.11 -7.17 -14.11
CA ASP A 78 7.41 -7.20 -13.44
C ASP A 78 7.40 -6.43 -12.11
N ILE A 79 6.28 -6.43 -11.42
CA ILE A 79 6.16 -5.80 -10.10
C ILE A 79 6.46 -6.83 -9.01
N SER A 80 7.46 -6.55 -8.19
CA SER A 80 7.79 -7.37 -7.02
C SER A 80 6.90 -7.04 -5.83
N VAL A 81 6.74 -5.74 -5.53
CA VAL A 81 5.98 -5.31 -4.36
C VAL A 81 5.40 -3.92 -4.58
N ILE A 82 4.21 -3.72 -4.05
CA ILE A 82 3.55 -2.40 -4.00
C ILE A 82 3.38 -2.02 -2.53
N TYR A 83 3.87 -0.84 -2.18
CA TYR A 83 3.66 -0.22 -0.88
C TYR A 83 2.59 0.85 -1.02
N VAL A 84 1.61 0.87 -0.12
CA VAL A 84 0.58 1.91 -0.11
C VAL A 84 0.49 2.48 1.29
N ASP A 85 0.92 3.72 1.47
CA ASP A 85 0.79 4.42 2.75
C ASP A 85 -0.58 5.08 2.85
N ALA A 86 -1.14 5.10 4.05
CA ALA A 86 -2.47 5.67 4.31
C ALA A 86 -3.57 5.08 3.42
N PHE A 87 -3.61 3.77 3.30
CA PHE A 87 -4.49 3.05 2.37
C PHE A 87 -5.98 3.42 2.53
N LEU A 88 -6.47 3.43 3.77
CA LEU A 88 -7.90 3.71 4.01
C LEU A 88 -8.28 5.15 3.67
N LYS A 89 -7.33 6.09 3.85
CA LYS A 89 -7.53 7.48 3.44
C LYS A 89 -7.60 7.60 1.92
N LEU A 90 -6.69 6.94 1.22
CA LEU A 90 -6.65 6.97 -0.26
C LEU A 90 -7.86 6.28 -0.85
N ALA A 91 -8.21 5.12 -0.33
CA ALA A 91 -9.35 4.34 -0.82
C ALA A 91 -10.70 4.85 -0.30
N LYS A 92 -10.70 5.68 0.75
CA LYS A 92 -11.92 6.11 1.45
C LYS A 92 -12.78 4.92 1.85
N ALA A 93 -12.14 3.93 2.46
CA ALA A 93 -12.75 2.66 2.83
C ALA A 93 -12.61 2.40 4.32
N GLU A 94 -13.44 1.52 4.83
CA GLU A 94 -13.35 1.01 6.19
C GLU A 94 -12.51 -0.27 6.21
N PRO A 95 -11.88 -0.62 7.34
CA PRO A 95 -11.01 -1.80 7.39
C PRO A 95 -11.68 -3.10 6.91
N ALA A 96 -12.95 -3.30 7.23
CA ALA A 96 -13.67 -4.52 6.82
C ALA A 96 -13.80 -4.67 5.31
N GLU A 97 -13.72 -3.58 4.56
CA GLU A 97 -13.87 -3.59 3.11
C GLU A 97 -12.60 -4.07 2.38
N LEU A 98 -11.49 -4.20 3.09
CA LEU A 98 -10.22 -4.65 2.50
C LEU A 98 -10.21 -6.13 2.14
N VAL A 99 -11.06 -6.94 2.76
CA VAL A 99 -11.03 -8.40 2.59
C VAL A 99 -11.18 -8.81 1.13
N GLY A 100 -12.14 -8.23 0.44
CA GLY A 100 -12.39 -8.53 -0.97
C GLY A 100 -11.23 -8.14 -1.87
N PHE A 101 -10.59 -7.01 -1.57
CA PHE A 101 -9.42 -6.55 -2.31
C PHE A 101 -8.21 -7.48 -2.12
N PHE A 102 -7.99 -7.95 -0.91
CA PHE A 102 -6.86 -8.83 -0.62
C PHE A 102 -6.95 -10.15 -1.38
N ALA A 103 -8.14 -10.67 -1.60
CA ALA A 103 -8.32 -11.91 -2.35
C ALA A 103 -7.81 -11.78 -3.79
N VAL A 104 -7.95 -10.59 -4.39
CA VAL A 104 -7.49 -10.33 -5.76
C VAL A 104 -6.01 -9.99 -5.79
N ALA A 105 -5.56 -9.11 -4.90
CA ALA A 105 -4.19 -8.60 -4.92
C ALA A 105 -3.15 -9.66 -4.59
N ASN A 106 -3.49 -10.58 -3.67
CA ASN A 106 -2.55 -11.58 -3.16
C ASN A 106 -2.00 -12.54 -4.22
N ALA A 107 -2.67 -12.66 -5.35
CA ALA A 107 -2.28 -13.62 -6.39
C ALA A 107 -1.21 -13.09 -7.35
N GLN A 108 -0.86 -11.81 -7.32
CA GLN A 108 -0.06 -11.20 -8.37
C GLN A 108 1.29 -10.66 -7.91
N CYS A 109 1.38 -10.01 -6.76
CA CYS A 109 2.65 -9.53 -6.21
C CYS A 109 2.50 -9.35 -4.70
N ASP A 110 3.60 -8.99 -4.04
CA ASP A 110 3.55 -8.62 -2.62
C ASP A 110 2.90 -7.24 -2.48
N LEU A 111 2.09 -7.09 -1.44
CA LEU A 111 1.41 -5.84 -1.13
C LEU A 111 1.64 -5.52 0.34
N VAL A 112 2.16 -4.34 0.62
CA VAL A 112 2.34 -3.83 1.97
C VAL A 112 1.54 -2.55 2.10
N ILE A 113 0.59 -2.52 3.02
CA ILE A 113 -0.25 -1.33 3.23
C ILE A 113 -0.14 -0.83 4.66
N SER A 114 -0.34 0.45 4.83
CA SER A 114 -0.49 1.06 6.15
C SER A 114 -1.82 1.79 6.24
N PHE A 115 -2.36 1.85 7.43
CA PHE A 115 -3.52 2.70 7.71
C PHE A 115 -3.61 3.06 9.19
N SER A 116 -4.29 4.18 9.47
CA SER A 116 -4.52 4.62 10.85
C SER A 116 -5.87 4.12 11.32
N GLU A 117 -5.86 3.27 12.34
CA GLU A 117 -7.08 2.76 12.96
C GLU A 117 -6.72 2.19 14.33
N ASP A 118 -7.66 2.24 15.25
CA ASP A 118 -7.53 1.54 16.53
C ASP A 118 -7.64 0.02 16.30
N ALA A 119 -6.80 -0.75 16.98
CA ALA A 119 -6.76 -2.20 16.78
C ALA A 119 -8.11 -2.87 17.01
N GLU A 120 -8.90 -2.36 17.94
CA GLU A 120 -10.23 -2.90 18.25
C GLU A 120 -11.23 -2.78 17.08
N ASN A 121 -10.99 -1.82 16.17
CA ASN A 121 -11.83 -1.58 15.00
C ASN A 121 -11.36 -2.33 13.74
N VAL A 122 -10.26 -3.08 13.85
CA VAL A 122 -9.72 -3.84 12.72
C VAL A 122 -10.19 -5.28 12.83
N PRO A 123 -10.94 -5.79 11.83
CA PRO A 123 -11.40 -7.18 11.86
C PRO A 123 -10.25 -8.18 11.93
N GLU A 124 -10.48 -9.32 12.54
CA GLU A 124 -9.47 -10.36 12.65
C GLU A 124 -9.01 -10.87 11.28
N SER A 125 -9.89 -10.88 10.31
CA SER A 125 -9.55 -11.24 8.93
C SER A 125 -8.48 -10.33 8.31
N ILE A 126 -8.31 -9.13 8.84
CA ILE A 126 -7.26 -8.18 8.43
C ILE A 126 -6.07 -8.26 9.39
N ARG A 127 -6.33 -8.37 10.70
CA ARG A 127 -5.26 -8.41 11.71
C ARG A 127 -4.29 -9.57 11.52
N LYS A 128 -4.73 -10.67 10.91
CA LYS A 128 -3.85 -11.81 10.63
C LYS A 128 -2.69 -11.48 9.68
N TYR A 129 -2.80 -10.37 8.94
CA TYR A 129 -1.74 -9.89 8.06
C TYR A 129 -0.82 -8.87 8.72
N GLN A 130 -1.05 -8.52 9.97
CA GLN A 130 -0.26 -7.48 10.67
C GLN A 130 1.19 -7.92 10.87
N ILE A 131 2.07 -6.97 10.63
CA ILE A 131 3.50 -7.11 10.88
C ILE A 131 4.03 -6.12 11.91
#